data_b639ea4fe4016678c440e79f1e991ba4
#
_entry.id   b639ea4fe4016678c440e79f1e991ba4
#
_cell.length_a   1.000
_cell.length_b   1.000
_cell.length_c   1.000
_cell.angle_alpha   90.00
_cell.angle_beta   90.00
_cell.angle_gamma   90.00
#
_symmetry.space_group_name_H-M   'P 1'
#
loop_
_entity.id
_entity.type
_entity.pdbx_description
1 polymer ?
#
loop_
_entity_poly.entity_id
_entity_poly.type
_entity_poly.pdbx_seq_one_letter_code
_entity_poly.pdbx_strand_id
1 'polypeptide(L)' 'MKITIRKRGAEMPHKVINNAVSIKENEHCIIVNTKRNRLMYSKPEFEMEANNGEEKQ' A
#
# COMPACT_ATOMS: atom_id res chain seq x y z
N MET A 1 -5.34 -4.07 8.30
CA MET A 1 -4.35 -2.99 8.08
C MET A 1 -4.75 -2.22 6.83
N LYS A 2 -4.71 -0.92 6.91
CA LYS A 2 -5.11 -0.05 5.80
C LYS A 2 -3.88 0.48 5.09
N ILE A 3 -3.85 0.29 3.79
CA ILE A 3 -2.74 0.72 2.95
C ILE A 3 -3.26 1.66 1.89
N THR A 4 -2.62 2.81 1.75
CA THR A 4 -2.95 3.76 0.71
C THR A 4 -1.82 3.77 -0.31
N ILE A 5 -2.16 3.51 -1.55
CA ILE A 5 -1.22 3.55 -2.66
C ILE A 5 -1.49 4.82 -3.45
N ARG A 6 -0.45 5.60 -3.65
CA ARG A 6 -0.56 6.86 -4.37
C ARG A 6 0.46 6.90 -5.48
N LYS A 7 0.05 7.36 -6.65
CA LYS A 7 0.98 7.58 -7.72
C LYS A 7 1.87 8.77 -7.36
N ARG A 8 3.16 8.62 -7.59
CA ARG A 8 4.13 9.63 -7.19
C ARG A 8 3.79 10.97 -7.86
N GLY A 9 3.66 12.01 -7.07
CA GLY A 9 3.30 13.32 -7.59
C GLY A 9 1.81 13.60 -7.68
N ALA A 10 0.99 12.60 -7.45
CA ALA A 10 -0.46 12.79 -7.50
C ALA A 10 -1.00 13.22 -6.15
N GLU A 11 -2.05 14.00 -6.17
CA GLU A 11 -2.68 14.45 -4.93
C GLU A 11 -3.65 13.42 -4.38
N MET A 12 -4.28 12.66 -5.26
CA MET A 12 -5.31 11.72 -4.85
C MET A 12 -4.76 10.31 -4.79
N PRO A 13 -5.28 9.49 -3.89
CA PRO A 13 -4.85 8.10 -3.81
C PRO A 13 -5.21 7.34 -5.08
N HIS A 14 -4.30 6.48 -5.49
CA HIS A 14 -4.57 5.57 -6.59
C HIS A 14 -5.48 4.44 -6.13
N LYS A 15 -5.21 3.91 -4.94
CA LYS A 15 -6.00 2.83 -4.40
C LYS A 15 -5.86 2.80 -2.88
N VAL A 16 -6.95 2.46 -2.20
CA VAL A 16 -6.95 2.25 -0.76
C VAL A 16 -7.30 0.79 -0.50
N ILE A 17 -6.44 0.09 0.22
CA ILE A 17 -6.63 -1.32 0.54
C ILE A 17 -6.88 -1.43 2.03
N ASN A 18 -8.10 -1.79 2.40
CA ASN A 18 -8.49 -1.79 3.81
C ASN A 18 -8.20 -3.12 4.50
N ASN A 19 -8.05 -4.18 3.74
CA ASN A 19 -7.94 -5.52 4.30
C ASN A 19 -6.61 -6.17 4.02
N ALA A 20 -5.55 -5.38 4.02
CA ALA A 20 -4.21 -5.91 3.80
C ALA A 20 -3.80 -6.80 4.97
N VAL A 21 -3.23 -7.95 4.65
CA VAL A 21 -2.75 -8.90 5.64
C VAL A 21 -1.27 -8.68 5.91
N SER A 22 -0.50 -8.43 4.87
CA SER A 22 0.92 -8.20 5.02
C SER A 22 1.43 -7.36 3.87
N ILE A 23 2.61 -6.80 4.07
CA ILE A 23 3.25 -5.96 3.08
C ILE A 23 4.69 -6.40 2.94
N LYS A 24 5.16 -6.44 1.70
CA LYS A 24 6.58 -6.61 1.44
C LYS A 24 7.04 -5.47 0.54
N GLU A 25 8.20 -4.95 0.83
CA GLU A 25 8.72 -3.81 0.12
C GLU A 25 10.21 -4.00 -0.12
N ASN A 26 10.63 -3.79 -1.36
CA ASN A 26 12.06 -3.82 -1.67
C ASN A 26 12.40 -2.56 -2.45
N GLU A 27 13.57 -2.54 -3.09
CA GLU A 27 14.02 -1.35 -3.79
C GLU A 27 13.19 -1.03 -5.02
N HIS A 28 12.49 -2.00 -5.54
CA HIS A 28 11.85 -1.87 -6.85
C HIS A 28 10.34 -1.93 -6.81
N CYS A 29 9.76 -2.54 -5.80
CA CYS A 29 8.32 -2.68 -5.79
C CYS A 29 7.76 -2.81 -4.37
N ILE A 30 6.45 -2.62 -4.31
CA ILE A 30 5.68 -2.77 -3.10
C ILE A 30 4.68 -3.88 -3.35
N ILE A 31 4.64 -4.87 -2.46
CA ILE A 31 3.71 -5.98 -2.59
C ILE A 31 2.78 -5.97 -1.41
N VAL A 32 1.49 -5.85 -1.69
CA VAL A 32 0.47 -5.85 -0.65
C VAL A 32 -0.32 -7.15 -0.77
N ASN A 33 -0.35 -7.92 0.28
CA ASN A 33 -1.08 -9.18 0.29
C ASN A 33 -2.39 -9.03 1.05
N THR A 34 -3.46 -9.48 0.44
CA THR A 34 -4.73 -9.63 1.12
C THR A 34 -5.05 -11.11 1.18
N LYS A 35 -6.16 -11.46 1.81
CA LYS A 35 -6.55 -12.86 1.89
C LYS A 35 -6.82 -13.47 0.51
N ARG A 36 -7.21 -12.63 -0.45
CA ARG A 36 -7.62 -13.12 -1.76
C ARG A 36 -6.63 -12.80 -2.86
N ASN A 37 -5.88 -11.70 -2.70
CA ASN A 37 -5.09 -11.19 -3.80
C ASN A 37 -3.71 -10.79 -3.35
N ARG A 38 -2.81 -10.73 -4.32
CA ARG A 38 -1.51 -10.10 -4.16
C ARG A 38 -1.44 -8.94 -5.13
N LEU A 39 -1.21 -7.75 -4.61
CA LEU A 39 -1.15 -6.55 -5.42
C LEU A 39 0.28 -6.05 -5.45
N MET A 40 0.77 -5.71 -6.64
CA MET A 40 2.14 -5.31 -6.80
C MET A 40 2.20 -3.95 -7.47
N TYR A 41 3.02 -3.06 -6.92
CA TYR A 41 3.17 -1.71 -7.43
C TYR A 41 4.64 -1.38 -7.60
N SER A 42 4.96 -0.68 -8.67
CA SER A 42 6.32 -0.27 -8.98
C SER A 42 6.69 0.95 -8.13
N LYS A 43 7.81 0.88 -7.45
CA LYS A 43 8.23 1.96 -6.57
C LYS A 43 8.55 3.27 -7.29
N PRO A 44 9.16 3.24 -8.47
CA PRO A 44 9.38 4.50 -9.16
C PRO A 44 8.10 5.25 -9.46
N GLU A 45 6.99 4.55 -9.62
CA GLU A 45 5.72 5.18 -9.98
C GLU A 45 4.80 5.40 -8.79
N PHE A 46 4.92 4.58 -7.75
CA PHE A 46 3.97 4.60 -6.65
C PHE A 46 4.67 4.74 -5.31
N GLU A 47 3.97 5.30 -4.36
CA GLU A 47 4.41 5.33 -2.97
C GLU A 47 3.29 4.80 -2.11
N MET A 48 3.65 4.35 -0.92
CA MET A 48 2.74 3.66 -0.04
C MET A 48 2.71 4.34 1.32
N GLU A 49 1.52 4.35 1.89
CA GLU A 49 1.34 4.85 3.24
C GLU A 49 0.55 3.81 4.03
N ALA A 50 1.11 3.35 5.12
CA ALA A 50 0.46 2.34 5.95
C ALA A 50 -0.16 3.00 7.17
N ASN A 51 -1.41 2.66 7.40
CA ASN A 51 -2.16 3.22 8.50
C ASN A 51 -2.71 2.11 9.34
N ASN A 52 -1.90 1.58 10.22
CA ASN A 52 -2.41 0.53 11.08
C ASN A 52 -2.42 0.93 12.52
N GLY A 53 -2.13 2.13 12.80
CA GLY A 53 -2.07 2.55 14.15
C GLY A 53 -3.28 3.22 14.56
N GLU A 54 -3.71 3.47 14.18
CA GLU A 54 -4.55 4.07 14.74
C GLU A 54 -5.31 3.57 15.50
N GLU A 55 -5.09 3.00 15.62
CA GLU A 55 -5.74 2.37 16.27
C GLU A 55 -5.45 2.44 17.50
N LYS A 56 -4.80 2.96 17.69
CA LYS A 56 -4.58 3.02 18.57
C LYS A 56 -4.74 3.52 19.15
N GLN A 57 -4.72 3.70 18.96
CA GLN A 57 -4.88 4.00 19.46
C GLN A 57 -5.09 3.91 19.97
#